data_ee707e16f2da40f957d7195b2920a6c5
#
_entry.id   ee707e16f2da40f957d7195b2920a6c5
#
_cell.length_a   1.000
_cell.length_b   1.000
_cell.length_c   1.000
_cell.angle_alpha   90.00
_cell.angle_beta   90.00
_cell.angle_gamma   90.00
#
_symmetry.space_group_name_H-M   'P 1'
#
loop_
_entity.id
_entity.type
_entity.pdbx_description
1 polymer ?
#
loop_
_entity_poly.entity_id
_entity_poly.type
_entity_poly.pdbx_seq_one_letter_code
_entity_poly.pdbx_strand_id
1 'polypeptide(L)'
;MNPQAKLIFAISLLLGTTITISSNHWVMAWTGLEINTLAILPLISKSHHPRAIEAATKYFLVQATASTLILFSSMTNAWHTGQWDITQMTHPMACLVLTAAISMKLGLAPFHFWFPEVLQGSPLTTGLLLSTAMKFPPITLLFMTSQSLNPTLLTTMAILSTALGGWMGLNQTQIRKIMAFSSISHLGWMAIIVIYNPKLTLLNFYLYALMTSAVFLTLNSAKALKLSTVMTSWTKTPPLNATLLLTLLSLAGLPPLTGFLPKWLIIQELTKQEMVPAAMIISLTSLLGLFFYLRLAYCTMITIPPHTTNHMKQWHINKRVSILIAILSSSSLLLLPISPMILTII
;
A
#
# COMPACT_ATOMS: atom_id res chain seq x y z
N MET A 1 20.22 -16.47 -2.11
CA MET A 1 20.71 -15.48 -1.12
C MET A 1 21.02 -16.17 0.20
N ASN A 2 22.18 -15.88 0.79
CA ASN A 2 22.56 -16.37 2.11
C ASN A 2 21.58 -15.87 3.19
N PRO A 3 21.30 -16.66 4.25
CA PRO A 3 20.40 -16.25 5.33
C PRO A 3 20.93 -15.00 6.07
N GLN A 4 22.25 -14.88 6.23
CA GLN A 4 22.89 -13.69 6.83
C GLN A 4 22.63 -12.43 6.00
N ALA A 5 22.74 -12.49 4.67
CA ALA A 5 22.45 -11.34 3.80
C ALA A 5 20.99 -10.91 3.90
N LYS A 6 20.04 -11.85 4.01
CA LYS A 6 18.62 -11.49 4.23
C LYS A 6 18.39 -10.79 5.56
N LEU A 7 19.10 -11.21 6.61
CA LEU A 7 19.01 -10.59 7.92
C LEU A 7 19.57 -9.16 7.90
N ILE A 8 20.72 -8.96 7.23
CA ILE A 8 21.31 -7.62 7.05
C ILE A 8 20.32 -6.69 6.32
N PHE A 9 19.71 -7.14 5.22
CA PHE A 9 18.72 -6.30 4.51
C PHE A 9 17.45 -6.06 5.32
N ALA A 10 17.00 -7.01 6.14
CA ALA A 10 15.86 -6.78 7.03
C ALA A 10 16.19 -5.75 8.13
N ILE A 11 17.39 -5.83 8.72
CA ILE A 11 17.84 -4.85 9.72
C ILE A 11 18.01 -3.47 9.08
N SER A 12 18.60 -3.37 7.89
CA SER A 12 18.78 -2.07 7.21
C SER A 12 17.44 -1.42 6.84
N LEU A 13 16.41 -2.20 6.48
CA LEU A 13 15.06 -1.67 6.29
C LEU A 13 14.47 -1.10 7.59
N LEU A 14 14.64 -1.79 8.71
CA LEU A 14 14.18 -1.30 10.01
C LEU A 14 14.95 -0.04 10.43
N LEU A 15 16.27 -0.02 10.28
CA LEU A 15 17.10 1.15 10.58
C LEU A 15 16.71 2.35 9.71
N GLY A 16 16.54 2.16 8.41
CA GLY A 16 16.13 3.25 7.52
C GLY A 16 14.75 3.81 7.87
N THR A 17 13.78 2.95 8.24
CA THR A 17 12.45 3.41 8.67
C THR A 17 12.50 4.15 10.00
N THR A 18 13.27 3.69 10.98
CA THR A 18 13.41 4.37 12.28
C THR A 18 14.12 5.71 12.15
N ILE A 19 15.18 5.80 11.33
CA ILE A 19 15.88 7.07 11.05
C ILE A 19 14.92 8.09 10.43
N THR A 20 14.10 7.70 9.44
CA THR A 20 13.15 8.63 8.81
C THR A 20 12.07 9.12 9.76
N ILE A 21 11.57 8.27 10.67
CA ILE A 21 10.52 8.63 11.62
C ILE A 21 11.06 9.56 12.72
N SER A 22 12.26 9.30 13.21
CA SER A 22 12.87 10.06 14.31
C SER A 22 13.59 11.33 13.84
N SER A 23 13.70 11.57 12.53
CA SER A 23 14.45 12.70 12.01
C SER A 23 13.63 14.00 12.06
N ASN A 24 14.26 15.07 12.56
CA ASN A 24 13.76 16.44 12.44
C ASN A 24 14.44 17.21 11.29
N HIS A 25 15.56 16.72 10.80
CA HIS A 25 16.38 17.35 9.77
C HIS A 25 16.24 16.65 8.42
N TRP A 26 16.07 17.40 7.33
CA TRP A 26 15.83 16.85 5.98
C TRP A 26 16.92 15.90 5.49
N VAL A 27 18.19 16.18 5.76
CA VAL A 27 19.31 15.31 5.35
C VAL A 27 19.21 13.95 6.02
N MET A 28 18.83 13.89 7.31
CA MET A 28 18.65 12.62 8.03
C MET A 28 17.44 11.84 7.49
N ALA A 29 16.34 12.53 7.20
CA ALA A 29 15.17 11.88 6.56
C ALA A 29 15.53 11.29 5.19
N TRP A 30 16.29 12.05 4.38
CA TRP A 30 16.76 11.60 3.09
C TRP A 30 17.66 10.37 3.18
N THR A 31 18.65 10.37 4.06
CA THR A 31 19.53 9.20 4.26
C THR A 31 18.76 7.96 4.67
N GLY A 32 17.76 8.08 5.55
CA GLY A 32 16.89 6.97 5.91
C GLY A 32 16.06 6.43 4.75
N LEU A 33 15.55 7.31 3.90
CA LEU A 33 14.84 6.92 2.66
C LEU A 33 15.77 6.19 1.68
N GLU A 34 17.03 6.65 1.52
CA GLU A 34 18.00 5.99 0.63
C GLU A 34 18.42 4.61 1.16
N ILE A 35 18.66 4.48 2.45
CA ILE A 35 18.94 3.16 3.06
C ILE A 35 17.82 2.18 2.74
N ASN A 36 16.56 2.59 2.86
CA ASN A 36 15.41 1.75 2.53
C ASN A 36 15.37 1.36 1.05
N THR A 37 15.60 2.32 0.14
CA THR A 37 15.58 2.05 -1.30
C THR A 37 16.68 1.08 -1.72
N LEU A 38 17.89 1.23 -1.18
CA LEU A 38 19.01 0.34 -1.48
C LEU A 38 18.83 -1.05 -0.87
N ALA A 39 18.27 -1.14 0.34
CA ALA A 39 18.07 -2.41 1.04
C ALA A 39 17.04 -3.33 0.37
N ILE A 40 16.02 -2.78 -0.31
CA ILE A 40 15.00 -3.59 -0.94
C ILE A 40 15.39 -4.11 -2.33
N LEU A 41 16.33 -3.46 -3.04
CA LEU A 41 16.76 -3.85 -4.40
C LEU A 41 17.20 -5.31 -4.51
N PRO A 42 18.08 -5.84 -3.62
CA PRO A 42 18.49 -7.23 -3.68
C PRO A 42 17.35 -8.21 -3.38
N LEU A 43 16.33 -7.75 -2.62
CA LEU A 43 15.15 -8.58 -2.32
C LEU A 43 14.22 -8.68 -3.53
N ILE A 44 14.09 -7.62 -4.34
CA ILE A 44 13.34 -7.63 -5.61
C ILE A 44 14.03 -8.54 -6.63
N SER A 45 15.34 -8.39 -6.82
CA SER A 45 16.12 -9.15 -7.81
C SER A 45 16.46 -10.59 -7.40
N LYS A 46 15.95 -11.06 -6.27
CA LYS A 46 16.29 -12.35 -5.64
C LYS A 46 16.24 -13.57 -6.57
N SER A 47 15.34 -13.59 -7.56
CA SER A 47 15.18 -14.69 -8.50
C SER A 47 16.18 -14.69 -9.67
N HIS A 48 16.94 -13.61 -9.85
CA HIS A 48 17.83 -13.37 -11.00
C HIS A 48 17.14 -13.57 -12.37
N HIS A 49 15.82 -13.55 -12.39
CA HIS A 49 15.04 -13.64 -13.62
C HIS A 49 15.05 -12.28 -14.33
N PRO A 50 15.08 -12.19 -15.67
CA PRO A 50 15.12 -10.92 -16.40
C PRO A 50 14.05 -9.92 -15.98
N ARG A 51 12.81 -10.39 -15.76
CA ARG A 51 11.71 -9.54 -15.26
C ARG A 51 11.93 -9.00 -13.84
N ALA A 52 12.65 -9.73 -12.99
CA ALA A 52 12.95 -9.26 -11.64
C ALA A 52 14.05 -8.18 -11.66
N ILE A 53 15.02 -8.31 -12.58
CA ILE A 53 16.07 -7.33 -12.79
C ILE A 53 15.45 -6.04 -13.37
N GLU A 54 14.58 -6.17 -14.39
CA GLU A 54 13.82 -5.04 -14.95
C GLU A 54 12.98 -4.32 -13.88
N ALA A 55 12.30 -5.07 -13.03
CA ALA A 55 11.54 -4.50 -11.93
C ALA A 55 12.43 -3.75 -10.93
N ALA A 56 13.61 -4.29 -10.59
CA ALA A 56 14.56 -3.65 -9.70
C ALA A 56 15.13 -2.36 -10.29
N THR A 57 15.46 -2.34 -11.59
CA THR A 57 15.95 -1.13 -12.26
C THR A 57 14.88 -0.04 -12.34
N LYS A 58 13.64 -0.38 -12.71
CA LYS A 58 12.51 0.58 -12.72
C LYS A 58 12.25 1.17 -11.33
N TYR A 59 12.27 0.34 -10.29
CA TYR A 59 12.13 0.79 -8.92
C TYR A 59 13.24 1.77 -8.54
N PHE A 60 14.50 1.39 -8.81
CA PHE A 60 15.65 2.23 -8.45
C PHE A 60 15.59 3.59 -9.13
N LEU A 61 15.37 3.63 -10.46
CA LEU A 61 15.34 4.89 -11.21
C LEU A 61 14.27 5.85 -10.68
N VAL A 62 13.06 5.37 -10.44
CA VAL A 62 11.97 6.24 -9.95
C VAL A 62 12.21 6.67 -8.51
N GLN A 63 12.69 5.79 -7.65
CA GLN A 63 12.95 6.15 -6.25
C GLN A 63 14.16 7.08 -6.12
N ALA A 64 15.19 6.91 -6.93
CA ALA A 64 16.35 7.80 -6.97
C ALA A 64 15.96 9.21 -7.45
N THR A 65 15.19 9.33 -8.54
CA THR A 65 14.69 10.63 -9.00
C THR A 65 13.79 11.30 -7.95
N ALA A 66 12.94 10.55 -7.27
CA ALA A 66 12.12 11.11 -6.20
C ALA A 66 12.95 11.59 -5.00
N SER A 67 14.01 10.87 -4.63
CA SER A 67 14.88 11.29 -3.52
C SER A 67 15.72 12.51 -3.86
N THR A 68 16.20 12.63 -5.09
CA THR A 68 16.90 13.87 -5.53
C THR A 68 15.96 15.07 -5.52
N LEU A 69 14.68 14.90 -5.89
CA LEU A 69 13.68 15.97 -5.81
C LEU A 69 13.36 16.37 -4.36
N ILE A 70 13.36 15.43 -3.40
CA ILE A 70 13.21 15.74 -1.97
C ILE A 70 14.38 16.60 -1.49
N LEU A 71 15.62 16.23 -1.83
CA LEU A 71 16.78 17.05 -1.49
C LEU A 71 16.71 18.42 -2.15
N PHE A 72 16.37 18.49 -3.43
CA PHE A 72 16.26 19.77 -4.14
C PHE A 72 15.22 20.69 -3.49
N SER A 73 14.07 20.15 -3.10
CA SER A 73 13.05 20.93 -2.41
C SER A 73 13.48 21.40 -1.02
N SER A 74 14.20 20.58 -0.27
CA SER A 74 14.73 20.99 1.04
C SER A 74 15.84 22.03 0.92
N MET A 75 16.72 21.90 -0.09
CA MET A 75 17.78 22.88 -0.36
C MET A 75 17.20 24.24 -0.80
N THR A 76 16.19 24.25 -1.68
CA THR A 76 15.52 25.49 -2.09
C THR A 76 14.81 26.16 -0.93
N ASN A 77 14.19 25.41 -0.04
CA ASN A 77 13.60 25.96 1.19
C ASN A 77 14.69 26.54 2.11
N ALA A 78 15.78 25.81 2.35
CA ALA A 78 16.89 26.27 3.18
C ALA A 78 17.59 27.51 2.60
N TRP A 79 17.67 27.63 1.28
CA TRP A 79 18.22 28.81 0.62
C TRP A 79 17.42 30.08 0.92
N HIS A 80 16.08 29.96 0.95
CA HIS A 80 15.20 31.10 1.18
C HIS A 80 14.96 31.39 2.65
N THR A 81 14.89 30.35 3.51
CA THR A 81 14.48 30.47 4.92
C THR A 81 15.63 30.30 5.91
N GLY A 82 16.77 29.73 5.48
CA GLY A 82 17.87 29.36 6.37
C GLY A 82 17.63 28.12 7.23
N GLN A 83 16.47 27.45 7.10
CA GLN A 83 16.06 26.37 7.99
C GLN A 83 16.02 25.01 7.28
N TRP A 84 16.50 23.98 7.99
CA TRP A 84 16.52 22.60 7.53
C TRP A 84 15.49 21.69 8.22
N ASP A 85 14.66 22.26 9.06
CA ASP A 85 13.63 21.52 9.78
C ASP A 85 12.52 21.03 8.84
N ILE A 86 12.05 19.79 9.04
CA ILE A 86 11.01 19.17 8.21
C ILE A 86 9.68 19.90 8.34
N THR A 87 9.36 20.39 9.54
CA THR A 87 8.08 21.05 9.83
C THR A 87 8.00 22.48 9.32
N GLN A 88 9.15 23.12 9.02
CA GLN A 88 9.22 24.53 8.66
C GLN A 88 9.44 24.74 7.15
N MET A 89 8.57 24.15 6.35
CA MET A 89 8.54 24.35 4.90
C MET A 89 7.55 25.49 4.56
N THR A 90 8.09 26.64 4.12
CA THR A 90 7.26 27.82 3.84
C THR A 90 7.32 28.30 2.39
N HIS A 91 8.41 27.98 1.68
CA HIS A 91 8.57 28.43 0.29
C HIS A 91 7.62 27.66 -0.65
N PRO A 92 6.72 28.35 -1.42
CA PRO A 92 5.65 27.68 -2.18
C PRO A 92 6.16 26.74 -3.26
N MET A 93 7.24 27.12 -3.98
CA MET A 93 7.83 26.26 -5.01
C MET A 93 8.47 25.01 -4.40
N ALA A 94 9.13 25.14 -3.25
CA ALA A 94 9.70 24.00 -2.53
C ALA A 94 8.59 23.04 -2.08
N CYS A 95 7.47 23.54 -1.58
CA CYS A 95 6.31 22.74 -1.19
C CYS A 95 5.69 21.99 -2.37
N LEU A 96 5.58 22.61 -3.56
CA LEU A 96 5.08 21.96 -4.77
C LEU A 96 6.01 20.80 -5.21
N VAL A 97 7.31 21.05 -5.26
CA VAL A 97 8.28 20.01 -5.64
C VAL A 97 8.29 18.88 -4.61
N LEU A 98 8.19 19.20 -3.32
CA LEU A 98 8.11 18.20 -2.25
C LEU A 98 6.87 17.31 -2.38
N THR A 99 5.69 17.90 -2.60
CA THR A 99 4.46 17.13 -2.80
C THR A 99 4.56 16.18 -3.99
N ALA A 100 5.14 16.63 -5.11
CA ALA A 100 5.37 15.80 -6.27
C ALA A 100 6.40 14.67 -5.97
N ALA A 101 7.48 14.96 -5.26
CA ALA A 101 8.51 13.99 -4.92
C ALA A 101 8.00 12.88 -3.98
N ILE A 102 7.23 13.25 -2.95
CA ILE A 102 6.63 12.25 -2.05
C ILE A 102 5.55 11.45 -2.77
N SER A 103 4.76 12.08 -3.64
CA SER A 103 3.77 11.37 -4.46
C SER A 103 4.41 10.35 -5.42
N MET A 104 5.58 10.65 -5.97
CA MET A 104 6.39 9.69 -6.74
C MET A 104 6.82 8.49 -5.88
N LYS A 105 7.33 8.73 -4.67
CA LYS A 105 7.75 7.65 -3.76
C LYS A 105 6.60 6.74 -3.37
N LEU A 106 5.44 7.28 -3.12
CA LEU A 106 4.23 6.52 -2.80
C LEU A 106 3.62 5.81 -4.00
N GLY A 107 3.81 6.35 -5.21
CA GLY A 107 3.18 5.88 -6.43
C GLY A 107 1.74 6.37 -6.58
N LEU A 108 1.47 7.64 -6.23
CA LEU A 108 0.20 8.29 -6.53
C LEU A 108 0.11 8.63 -8.03
N ALA A 109 -1.08 8.69 -8.57
CA ALA A 109 -1.26 9.15 -9.94
C ALA A 109 -0.90 10.66 -10.03
N PRO A 110 -0.16 11.08 -11.08
CA PRO A 110 0.18 10.36 -12.31
C PRO A 110 1.42 9.45 -12.25
N PHE A 111 2.18 9.46 -11.17
CA PHE A 111 3.48 8.77 -11.04
C PHE A 111 3.37 7.29 -10.62
N HIS A 112 2.28 6.62 -10.92
CA HIS A 112 1.96 5.28 -10.40
C HIS A 112 2.47 4.11 -11.25
N PHE A 113 2.92 4.32 -12.50
CA PHE A 113 3.19 3.25 -13.47
C PHE A 113 4.25 2.25 -13.02
N TRP A 114 5.24 2.70 -12.24
CA TRP A 114 6.32 1.84 -11.76
C TRP A 114 5.83 0.75 -10.80
N PHE A 115 4.81 1.04 -9.99
CA PHE A 115 4.41 0.16 -8.90
C PHE A 115 3.78 -1.16 -9.35
N PRO A 116 2.82 -1.21 -10.33
CA PRO A 116 2.29 -2.46 -10.86
C PRO A 116 3.35 -3.32 -11.59
N GLU A 117 4.31 -2.70 -12.25
CA GLU A 117 5.37 -3.42 -12.95
C GLU A 117 6.38 -4.04 -11.97
N VAL A 118 6.75 -3.29 -10.95
CA VAL A 118 7.64 -3.78 -9.88
C VAL A 118 7.00 -4.93 -9.11
N LEU A 119 5.72 -4.82 -8.74
CA LEU A 119 5.01 -5.92 -8.09
C LEU A 119 4.89 -7.15 -8.98
N GLN A 120 4.72 -6.98 -10.29
CA GLN A 120 4.68 -8.10 -11.23
C GLN A 120 6.00 -8.86 -11.29
N GLY A 121 7.15 -8.17 -11.23
CA GLY A 121 8.49 -8.78 -11.28
C GLY A 121 8.95 -9.35 -9.95
N SER A 122 8.41 -8.90 -8.83
CA SER A 122 8.85 -9.28 -7.48
C SER A 122 8.11 -10.52 -6.94
N PRO A 123 8.70 -11.32 -6.03
CA PRO A 123 8.00 -12.38 -5.31
C PRO A 123 6.94 -11.80 -4.35
N LEU A 124 5.94 -12.60 -3.96
CA LEU A 124 4.84 -12.14 -3.09
C LEU A 124 5.31 -11.60 -1.73
N THR A 125 6.37 -12.18 -1.17
CA THR A 125 6.94 -11.73 0.12
C THR A 125 7.55 -10.32 0.01
N THR A 126 8.28 -10.04 -1.06
CA THR A 126 8.81 -8.68 -1.30
C THR A 126 7.70 -7.72 -1.75
N GLY A 127 6.67 -8.22 -2.44
CA GLY A 127 5.47 -7.46 -2.74
C GLY A 127 4.74 -6.96 -1.48
N LEU A 128 4.69 -7.79 -0.43
CA LEU A 128 4.19 -7.39 0.87
C LEU A 128 5.03 -6.24 1.46
N LEU A 129 6.35 -6.37 1.48
CA LEU A 129 7.24 -5.32 2.00
C LEU A 129 7.09 -4.01 1.21
N LEU A 130 7.00 -4.08 -0.13
CA LEU A 130 6.79 -2.92 -0.99
C LEU A 130 5.44 -2.22 -0.74
N SER A 131 4.38 -3.00 -0.48
CA SER A 131 3.05 -2.44 -0.27
C SER A 131 2.82 -1.89 1.13
N THR A 132 3.59 -2.33 2.14
CA THR A 132 3.42 -1.95 3.55
C THR A 132 4.64 -1.20 4.09
N ALA A 133 5.75 -1.89 4.34
CA ALA A 133 6.92 -1.33 5.02
C ALA A 133 7.54 -0.14 4.26
N MET A 134 7.66 -0.23 2.93
CA MET A 134 8.27 0.82 2.13
C MET A 134 7.39 2.07 1.98
N LYS A 135 6.10 1.98 2.24
CA LYS A 135 5.19 3.12 2.21
C LYS A 135 5.15 3.87 3.55
N PHE A 136 5.59 3.23 4.63
CA PHE A 136 5.56 3.83 5.95
C PHE A 136 6.40 5.13 6.04
N PRO A 137 7.70 5.16 5.63
CA PRO A 137 8.50 6.37 5.70
C PRO A 137 7.96 7.56 4.88
N PRO A 138 7.55 7.41 3.62
CA PRO A 138 6.96 8.53 2.89
C PRO A 138 5.64 9.04 3.50
N ILE A 139 4.82 8.16 4.10
CA ILE A 139 3.58 8.56 4.78
C ILE A 139 3.87 9.33 6.06
N THR A 140 4.90 8.94 6.82
CA THR A 140 5.31 9.72 8.01
C THR A 140 5.83 11.10 7.64
N LEU A 141 6.57 11.22 6.53
CA LEU A 141 6.97 12.54 6.02
C LEU A 141 5.76 13.37 5.58
N LEU A 142 4.76 12.78 4.90
CA LEU A 142 3.51 13.47 4.60
C LEU A 142 2.79 13.95 5.87
N PHE A 143 2.81 13.15 6.92
CA PHE A 143 2.23 13.51 8.21
C PHE A 143 2.94 14.71 8.82
N MET A 144 4.26 14.72 8.84
CA MET A 144 5.06 15.81 9.40
C MET A 144 4.94 17.11 8.61
N THR A 145 4.80 17.02 7.29
CA THR A 145 4.71 18.17 6.37
C THR A 145 3.28 18.56 6.03
N SER A 146 2.26 17.98 6.66
CA SER A 146 0.84 18.10 6.29
C SER A 146 0.34 19.55 6.15
N GLN A 147 0.85 20.46 6.98
CA GLN A 147 0.45 21.88 6.96
C GLN A 147 1.09 22.70 5.85
N SER A 148 2.23 22.25 5.31
CA SER A 148 2.98 22.96 4.27
C SER A 148 2.64 22.48 2.85
N LEU A 149 1.94 21.35 2.70
CA LEU A 149 1.60 20.77 1.42
C LEU A 149 0.51 21.57 0.68
N ASN A 150 0.58 21.57 -0.65
CA ASN A 150 -0.44 22.25 -1.46
C ASN A 150 -1.75 21.43 -1.50
N PRO A 151 -2.86 21.97 -0.98
CA PRO A 151 -4.12 21.23 -0.86
C PRO A 151 -4.73 20.87 -2.22
N THR A 152 -4.69 21.76 -3.18
CA THR A 152 -5.31 21.54 -4.50
C THR A 152 -4.58 20.45 -5.29
N LEU A 153 -3.24 20.45 -5.25
CA LEU A 153 -2.43 19.44 -5.92
C LEU A 153 -2.64 18.06 -5.28
N LEU A 154 -2.65 17.96 -3.95
CA LEU A 154 -2.88 16.69 -3.27
C LEU A 154 -4.29 16.13 -3.49
N THR A 155 -5.32 16.97 -3.46
CA THR A 155 -6.71 16.52 -3.73
C THR A 155 -6.88 16.05 -5.18
N THR A 156 -6.29 16.73 -6.16
CA THR A 156 -6.34 16.29 -7.56
C THR A 156 -5.60 14.97 -7.77
N MET A 157 -4.39 14.80 -7.20
CA MET A 157 -3.66 13.53 -7.25
C MET A 157 -4.41 12.39 -6.53
N ALA A 158 -5.08 12.69 -5.42
CA ALA A 158 -5.88 11.72 -4.69
C ALA A 158 -7.06 11.20 -5.52
N ILE A 159 -7.83 12.10 -6.13
CA ILE A 159 -8.95 11.74 -7.01
C ILE A 159 -8.46 10.96 -8.23
N LEU A 160 -7.39 11.40 -8.89
CA LEU A 160 -6.81 10.68 -10.02
C LEU A 160 -6.30 9.28 -9.63
N SER A 161 -5.70 9.14 -8.43
CA SER A 161 -5.19 7.85 -7.97
C SER A 161 -6.32 6.86 -7.66
N THR A 162 -7.43 7.31 -7.07
CA THR A 162 -8.61 6.44 -6.85
C THR A 162 -9.27 6.04 -8.15
N ALA A 163 -9.42 6.97 -9.11
CA ALA A 163 -10.03 6.72 -10.41
C ALA A 163 -9.18 5.76 -11.26
N LEU A 164 -7.88 6.05 -11.44
CA LEU A 164 -6.98 5.23 -12.24
C LEU A 164 -6.70 3.86 -11.58
N GLY A 165 -6.54 3.84 -10.25
CA GLY A 165 -6.38 2.58 -9.50
C GLY A 165 -7.60 1.67 -9.65
N GLY A 166 -8.82 2.24 -9.60
CA GLY A 166 -10.05 1.51 -9.87
C GLY A 166 -10.15 1.03 -11.32
N TRP A 167 -10.00 1.92 -12.28
CA TRP A 167 -10.17 1.65 -13.71
C TRP A 167 -9.19 0.62 -14.26
N MET A 168 -7.89 0.80 -14.00
CA MET A 168 -6.85 -0.10 -14.51
C MET A 168 -6.89 -1.49 -13.86
N GLY A 169 -7.47 -1.62 -12.66
CA GLY A 169 -7.66 -2.90 -11.98
C GLY A 169 -8.70 -3.82 -12.62
N LEU A 170 -9.68 -3.27 -13.37
CA LEU A 170 -10.85 -4.02 -13.87
C LEU A 170 -10.49 -5.23 -14.75
N ASN A 171 -9.56 -5.07 -15.68
CA ASN A 171 -9.23 -6.09 -16.69
C ASN A 171 -7.98 -6.93 -16.36
N GLN A 172 -7.42 -6.79 -15.14
CA GLN A 172 -6.22 -7.53 -14.79
C GLN A 172 -6.51 -8.97 -14.43
N THR A 173 -5.69 -9.89 -14.96
CA THR A 173 -5.75 -11.33 -14.67
C THR A 173 -4.68 -11.77 -13.67
N GLN A 174 -3.65 -10.95 -13.46
CA GLN A 174 -2.57 -11.20 -12.53
C GLN A 174 -2.87 -10.60 -11.16
N ILE A 175 -2.88 -11.42 -10.12
CA ILE A 175 -3.24 -11.00 -8.77
C ILE A 175 -2.30 -9.92 -8.25
N ARG A 176 -1.00 -10.02 -8.53
CA ARG A 176 -0.01 -9.01 -8.12
C ARG A 176 -0.32 -7.63 -8.70
N LYS A 177 -0.79 -7.54 -9.96
CA LYS A 177 -1.23 -6.28 -10.56
C LYS A 177 -2.53 -5.76 -9.93
N ILE A 178 -3.48 -6.65 -9.64
CA ILE A 178 -4.72 -6.27 -8.95
C ILE A 178 -4.39 -5.67 -7.59
N MET A 179 -3.51 -6.31 -6.81
CA MET A 179 -3.07 -5.78 -5.51
C MET A 179 -2.29 -4.48 -5.63
N ALA A 180 -1.57 -4.26 -6.74
CA ALA A 180 -0.91 -2.99 -7.01
C ALA A 180 -1.91 -1.86 -7.25
N PHE A 181 -2.88 -2.06 -8.12
CA PHE A 181 -3.91 -1.05 -8.41
C PHE A 181 -4.81 -0.79 -7.21
N SER A 182 -5.11 -1.82 -6.40
CA SER A 182 -5.82 -1.64 -5.14
C SER A 182 -5.03 -0.76 -4.16
N SER A 183 -3.72 -0.93 -4.09
CA SER A 183 -2.89 -0.11 -3.21
C SER A 183 -2.80 1.36 -3.67
N ILE A 184 -2.81 1.61 -5.00
CA ILE A 184 -2.86 2.97 -5.56
C ILE A 184 -4.20 3.64 -5.19
N SER A 185 -5.31 2.93 -5.29
CA SER A 185 -6.62 3.47 -4.90
C SER A 185 -6.70 3.76 -3.40
N HIS A 186 -6.17 2.88 -2.54
CA HIS A 186 -6.13 3.13 -1.08
C HIS A 186 -5.23 4.30 -0.70
N LEU A 187 -4.10 4.48 -1.40
CA LEU A 187 -3.24 5.66 -1.21
C LEU A 187 -3.96 6.95 -1.59
N GLY A 188 -4.83 6.93 -2.60
CA GLY A 188 -5.68 8.08 -2.92
C GLY A 188 -6.59 8.48 -1.77
N TRP A 189 -7.22 7.52 -1.09
CA TRP A 189 -8.00 7.77 0.12
C TRP A 189 -7.17 8.34 1.27
N MET A 190 -5.90 7.92 1.39
CA MET A 190 -4.99 8.47 2.40
C MET A 190 -4.56 9.89 2.04
N ALA A 191 -4.22 10.14 0.78
CA ALA A 191 -3.67 11.41 0.32
C ALA A 191 -4.65 12.57 0.49
N ILE A 192 -5.96 12.35 0.27
CA ILE A 192 -6.94 13.43 0.39
C ILE A 192 -7.11 13.94 1.82
N ILE A 193 -6.98 13.05 2.81
CA ILE A 193 -7.25 13.40 4.22
C ILE A 193 -6.02 13.93 4.96
N VAL A 194 -4.80 13.80 4.38
CA VAL A 194 -3.54 14.21 5.05
C VAL A 194 -3.60 15.64 5.53
N ILE A 195 -4.15 16.55 4.74
CA ILE A 195 -4.17 17.98 5.01
C ILE A 195 -5.16 18.32 6.12
N TYR A 196 -6.32 17.67 6.12
CA TYR A 196 -7.41 17.99 7.04
C TYR A 196 -7.25 17.29 8.39
N ASN A 197 -6.95 16.00 8.37
CA ASN A 197 -6.73 15.20 9.58
C ASN A 197 -5.61 14.19 9.38
N PRO A 198 -4.35 14.58 9.69
CA PRO A 198 -3.20 13.70 9.50
C PRO A 198 -3.24 12.45 10.39
N LYS A 199 -3.86 12.49 11.56
CA LYS A 199 -4.03 11.30 12.42
C LYS A 199 -4.90 10.23 11.77
N LEU A 200 -5.95 10.64 11.06
CA LEU A 200 -6.83 9.73 10.31
C LEU A 200 -6.08 9.03 9.17
N THR A 201 -5.10 9.69 8.55
CA THR A 201 -4.26 9.05 7.52
C THR A 201 -3.44 7.91 8.09
N LEU A 202 -2.85 8.09 9.27
CA LEU A 202 -2.09 7.04 9.94
C LEU A 202 -2.98 5.85 10.30
N LEU A 203 -4.17 6.09 10.85
CA LEU A 203 -5.14 5.03 11.14
C LEU A 203 -5.50 4.24 9.87
N ASN A 204 -5.84 4.95 8.78
CA ASN A 204 -6.17 4.31 7.51
C ASN A 204 -4.99 3.49 6.98
N PHE A 205 -3.76 3.98 7.11
CA PHE A 205 -2.58 3.25 6.71
C PHE A 205 -2.36 1.97 7.54
N TYR A 206 -2.53 2.02 8.86
CA TYR A 206 -2.42 0.83 9.71
C TYR A 206 -3.46 -0.24 9.35
N LEU A 207 -4.73 0.15 9.16
CA LEU A 207 -5.77 -0.79 8.73
C LEU A 207 -5.47 -1.36 7.34
N TYR A 208 -5.03 -0.53 6.41
CA TYR A 208 -4.60 -0.97 5.08
C TYR A 208 -3.44 -1.97 5.18
N ALA A 209 -2.42 -1.70 6.00
CA ALA A 209 -1.28 -2.60 6.18
C ALA A 209 -1.68 -3.95 6.78
N LEU A 210 -2.60 -3.97 7.74
CA LEU A 210 -3.15 -5.21 8.32
C LEU A 210 -3.89 -6.04 7.26
N MET A 211 -4.82 -5.43 6.53
CA MET A 211 -5.61 -6.13 5.50
C MET A 211 -4.73 -6.63 4.35
N THR A 212 -3.81 -5.81 3.84
CA THR A 212 -2.92 -6.20 2.75
C THR A 212 -1.92 -7.27 3.16
N SER A 213 -1.39 -7.22 4.38
CA SER A 213 -0.49 -8.26 4.89
C SER A 213 -1.21 -9.61 5.00
N ALA A 214 -2.46 -9.65 5.47
CA ALA A 214 -3.28 -10.84 5.50
C ALA A 214 -3.45 -11.44 4.09
N VAL A 215 -3.80 -10.61 3.10
CA VAL A 215 -3.99 -11.05 1.70
C VAL A 215 -2.70 -11.57 1.09
N PHE A 216 -1.58 -10.87 1.23
CA PHE A 216 -0.30 -11.33 0.65
C PHE A 216 0.20 -12.62 1.28
N LEU A 217 0.05 -12.80 2.60
CA LEU A 217 0.44 -14.04 3.28
C LEU A 217 -0.44 -15.22 2.88
N THR A 218 -1.74 -15.03 2.75
CA THR A 218 -2.66 -16.08 2.26
C THR A 218 -2.37 -16.46 0.81
N LEU A 219 -2.13 -15.49 -0.07
CA LEU A 219 -1.71 -15.74 -1.46
C LEU A 219 -0.36 -16.44 -1.56
N ASN A 220 0.59 -16.08 -0.69
CA ASN A 220 1.89 -16.73 -0.65
C ASN A 220 1.81 -18.19 -0.18
N SER A 221 0.97 -18.49 0.80
CA SER A 221 0.74 -19.87 1.27
C SER A 221 0.05 -20.71 0.19
N ALA A 222 -0.89 -20.13 -0.57
CA ALA A 222 -1.54 -20.77 -1.71
C ALA A 222 -0.66 -20.82 -2.98
N LYS A 223 0.48 -20.09 -3.01
CA LYS A 223 1.33 -19.88 -4.20
C LYS A 223 0.57 -19.36 -5.43
N ALA A 224 -0.45 -18.54 -5.21
CA ALA A 224 -1.36 -18.08 -6.24
C ALA A 224 -0.84 -16.78 -6.87
N LEU A 225 -0.49 -16.84 -8.16
CA LEU A 225 -0.01 -15.68 -8.93
C LEU A 225 -1.02 -15.19 -9.98
N LYS A 226 -1.84 -16.11 -10.50
CA LYS A 226 -2.88 -15.81 -11.48
C LYS A 226 -4.25 -16.11 -10.88
N LEU A 227 -5.28 -15.50 -11.45
CA LEU A 227 -6.67 -15.71 -11.02
C LEU A 227 -7.07 -17.19 -11.13
N SER A 228 -6.68 -17.88 -12.22
CA SER A 228 -6.91 -19.32 -12.41
C SER A 228 -6.30 -20.19 -11.31
N THR A 229 -5.13 -19.79 -10.78
CA THR A 229 -4.49 -20.54 -9.69
C THR A 229 -5.19 -20.34 -8.35
N VAL A 230 -5.88 -19.22 -8.13
CA VAL A 230 -6.72 -19.03 -6.93
C VAL A 230 -7.95 -19.91 -7.00
N MET A 231 -8.60 -20.01 -8.18
CA MET A 231 -9.74 -20.89 -8.37
C MET A 231 -9.40 -22.34 -8.05
N THR A 232 -8.26 -22.85 -8.55
CA THR A 232 -7.82 -24.22 -8.27
C THR A 232 -7.33 -24.43 -6.83
N SER A 233 -6.98 -23.39 -6.10
CA SER A 233 -6.54 -23.50 -4.69
C SER A 233 -7.68 -23.83 -3.74
N TRP A 234 -8.94 -23.58 -4.12
CA TRP A 234 -10.11 -23.94 -3.33
C TRP A 234 -10.19 -25.43 -3.05
N THR A 235 -9.84 -26.26 -4.04
CA THR A 235 -9.84 -27.72 -3.89
C THR A 235 -8.79 -28.23 -2.92
N LYS A 236 -7.74 -27.43 -2.63
CA LYS A 236 -6.62 -27.82 -1.75
C LYS A 236 -6.80 -27.33 -0.33
N THR A 237 -7.19 -26.07 -0.16
CA THR A 237 -7.25 -25.38 1.14
C THR A 237 -8.49 -24.51 1.24
N PRO A 238 -9.70 -25.10 1.42
CA PRO A 238 -10.95 -24.34 1.49
C PRO A 238 -10.97 -23.24 2.56
N PRO A 239 -10.57 -23.50 3.84
CA PRO A 239 -10.66 -22.47 4.87
C PRO A 239 -9.74 -21.27 4.61
N LEU A 240 -8.58 -21.50 4.01
CA LEU A 240 -7.65 -20.43 3.68
C LEU A 240 -8.18 -19.55 2.54
N ASN A 241 -8.89 -20.12 1.57
CA ASN A 241 -9.55 -19.34 0.53
C ASN A 241 -10.77 -18.58 1.04
N ALA A 242 -11.51 -19.14 2.00
CA ALA A 242 -12.61 -18.42 2.66
C ALA A 242 -12.08 -17.18 3.41
N THR A 243 -11.00 -17.32 4.17
CA THR A 243 -10.36 -16.16 4.84
C THR A 243 -9.82 -15.14 3.84
N LEU A 244 -9.21 -15.57 2.73
CA LEU A 244 -8.76 -14.70 1.66
C LEU A 244 -9.92 -13.90 1.07
N LEU A 245 -11.05 -14.54 0.81
CA LEU A 245 -12.24 -13.89 0.28
C LEU A 245 -12.75 -12.81 1.24
N LEU A 246 -12.92 -13.17 2.51
CA LEU A 246 -13.39 -12.22 3.53
C LEU A 246 -12.44 -11.03 3.68
N THR A 247 -11.13 -11.25 3.63
CA THR A 247 -10.14 -10.15 3.69
C THR A 247 -10.14 -9.28 2.42
N LEU A 248 -10.41 -9.84 1.25
CA LEU A 248 -10.62 -9.05 0.02
C LEU A 248 -11.90 -8.20 0.10
N LEU A 249 -12.98 -8.75 0.65
CA LEU A 249 -14.22 -7.99 0.89
C LEU A 249 -14.03 -6.90 1.94
N SER A 250 -13.17 -7.12 2.94
CA SER A 250 -12.81 -6.06 3.88
C SER A 250 -12.01 -4.94 3.21
N LEU A 251 -11.07 -5.24 2.32
CA LEU A 251 -10.40 -4.23 1.50
C LEU A 251 -11.37 -3.46 0.58
N ALA A 252 -12.39 -4.13 0.05
CA ALA A 252 -13.46 -3.47 -0.71
C ALA A 252 -14.22 -2.43 0.11
N GLY A 253 -14.25 -2.60 1.44
CA GLY A 253 -14.92 -1.69 2.37
C GLY A 253 -16.41 -1.95 2.51
N LEU A 254 -16.83 -3.22 2.58
CA LEU A 254 -18.23 -3.55 2.86
C LEU A 254 -18.59 -3.25 4.32
N PRO A 255 -19.81 -2.75 4.61
CA PRO A 255 -20.21 -2.23 5.92
C PRO A 255 -19.95 -3.13 7.13
N PRO A 256 -20.10 -4.47 7.08
CA PRO A 256 -19.86 -5.31 8.25
C PRO A 256 -18.38 -5.53 8.56
N LEU A 257 -17.45 -5.06 7.70
CA LEU A 257 -16.03 -5.36 7.79
C LEU A 257 -15.20 -4.11 8.12
N THR A 258 -13.99 -4.32 8.67
CA THR A 258 -13.12 -3.24 9.16
C THR A 258 -12.73 -2.21 8.10
N GLY A 259 -12.63 -2.59 6.84
CA GLY A 259 -12.30 -1.69 5.74
C GLY A 259 -13.35 -0.61 5.44
N PHE A 260 -14.56 -0.73 5.96
CA PHE A 260 -15.58 0.30 5.87
C PHE A 260 -15.27 1.51 6.76
N LEU A 261 -14.74 1.24 7.96
CA LEU A 261 -14.46 2.27 8.97
C LEU A 261 -13.61 3.45 8.44
N PRO A 262 -12.43 3.24 7.82
CA PRO A 262 -11.62 4.36 7.36
C PRO A 262 -12.31 5.15 6.24
N LYS A 263 -13.04 4.50 5.34
CA LYS A 263 -13.76 5.18 4.27
C LYS A 263 -14.86 6.08 4.82
N TRP A 264 -15.63 5.56 5.76
CA TRP A 264 -16.71 6.32 6.41
C TRP A 264 -16.17 7.55 7.16
N LEU A 265 -15.12 7.38 7.96
CA LEU A 265 -14.50 8.50 8.70
C LEU A 265 -13.93 9.57 7.77
N ILE A 266 -13.31 9.16 6.65
CA ILE A 266 -12.76 10.10 5.65
C ILE A 266 -13.90 10.91 5.01
N ILE A 267 -14.99 10.26 4.59
CA ILE A 267 -16.15 10.95 4.02
C ILE A 267 -16.74 11.93 5.04
N GLN A 268 -16.87 11.51 6.30
CA GLN A 268 -17.40 12.37 7.38
C GLN A 268 -16.49 13.59 7.59
N GLU A 269 -15.18 13.43 7.56
CA GLU A 269 -14.26 14.56 7.74
C GLU A 269 -14.28 15.50 6.52
N LEU A 270 -14.32 14.98 5.30
CA LEU A 270 -14.45 15.80 4.08
C LEU A 270 -15.77 16.60 4.04
N THR A 271 -16.87 16.03 4.54
CA THR A 271 -18.13 16.75 4.62
C THR A 271 -18.10 17.87 5.67
N LYS A 272 -17.42 17.69 6.80
CA LYS A 272 -17.17 18.74 7.79
C LYS A 272 -16.35 19.90 7.24
N GLN A 273 -15.44 19.61 6.30
CA GLN A 273 -14.58 20.62 5.66
C GLN A 273 -15.19 21.21 4.38
N GLU A 274 -16.51 21.04 4.18
CA GLU A 274 -17.25 21.54 3.01
C GLU A 274 -16.74 21.06 1.63
N MET A 275 -15.87 20.02 1.60
CA MET A 275 -15.33 19.43 0.39
C MET A 275 -16.25 18.33 -0.18
N VAL A 276 -17.54 18.61 -0.22
CA VAL A 276 -18.59 17.68 -0.66
C VAL A 276 -18.36 17.13 -2.08
N PRO A 277 -17.97 17.95 -3.10
CA PRO A 277 -17.74 17.44 -4.45
C PRO A 277 -16.61 16.40 -4.50
N ALA A 278 -15.52 16.63 -3.77
CA ALA A 278 -14.41 15.69 -3.70
C ALA A 278 -14.82 14.38 -3.02
N ALA A 279 -15.59 14.46 -1.93
CA ALA A 279 -16.12 13.29 -1.23
C ALA A 279 -17.04 12.44 -2.14
N MET A 280 -17.90 13.09 -2.94
CA MET A 280 -18.76 12.39 -3.90
C MET A 280 -17.96 11.70 -5.01
N ILE A 281 -16.98 12.37 -5.61
CA ILE A 281 -16.16 11.78 -6.68
C ILE A 281 -15.37 10.56 -6.16
N ILE A 282 -14.75 10.67 -4.98
CA ILE A 282 -13.97 9.58 -4.40
C ILE A 282 -14.87 8.39 -4.02
N SER A 283 -16.05 8.62 -3.48
CA SER A 283 -16.98 7.54 -3.17
C SER A 283 -17.44 6.82 -4.43
N LEU A 284 -17.75 7.52 -5.51
CA LEU A 284 -18.10 6.92 -6.82
C LEU A 284 -16.93 6.15 -7.43
N THR A 285 -15.72 6.69 -7.42
CA THR A 285 -14.55 6.00 -7.95
C THR A 285 -14.19 4.75 -7.15
N SER A 286 -14.50 4.70 -5.86
CA SER A 286 -14.29 3.52 -5.01
C SER A 286 -15.13 2.31 -5.43
N LEU A 287 -16.27 2.52 -6.12
CA LEU A 287 -17.10 1.43 -6.67
C LEU A 287 -16.36 0.64 -7.74
N LEU A 288 -15.47 1.28 -8.51
CA LEU A 288 -14.60 0.57 -9.46
C LEU A 288 -13.67 -0.41 -8.73
N GLY A 289 -13.13 0.01 -7.59
CA GLY A 289 -12.34 -0.85 -6.72
C GLY A 289 -13.12 -2.04 -6.18
N LEU A 290 -14.35 -1.81 -5.73
CA LEU A 290 -15.24 -2.85 -5.24
C LEU A 290 -15.53 -3.90 -6.33
N PHE A 291 -15.70 -3.48 -7.59
CA PHE A 291 -15.97 -4.38 -8.69
C PHE A 291 -14.87 -5.44 -8.90
N PHE A 292 -13.59 -5.06 -8.91
CA PHE A 292 -12.54 -6.06 -9.12
C PHE A 292 -12.35 -6.98 -7.90
N TYR A 293 -12.65 -6.54 -6.68
CA TYR A 293 -12.67 -7.42 -5.51
C TYR A 293 -13.86 -8.41 -5.56
N LEU A 294 -15.03 -7.94 -5.94
CA LEU A 294 -16.19 -8.83 -6.16
C LEU A 294 -15.89 -9.85 -7.27
N ARG A 295 -15.28 -9.43 -8.38
CA ARG A 295 -14.86 -10.35 -9.44
C ARG A 295 -13.94 -11.45 -8.90
N LEU A 296 -12.95 -11.12 -8.05
CA LEU A 296 -12.11 -12.12 -7.39
C LEU A 296 -12.96 -13.05 -6.51
N ALA A 297 -13.87 -12.50 -5.74
CA ALA A 297 -14.77 -13.25 -4.87
C ALA A 297 -15.67 -14.23 -5.68
N TYR A 298 -16.28 -13.76 -6.75
CA TYR A 298 -17.08 -14.60 -7.65
C TYR A 298 -16.26 -15.72 -8.28
N CYS A 299 -15.08 -15.42 -8.78
CA CYS A 299 -14.21 -16.41 -9.38
C CYS A 299 -13.75 -17.48 -8.38
N THR A 300 -13.66 -17.18 -7.11
CA THR A 300 -13.21 -18.13 -6.10
C THR A 300 -14.33 -18.98 -5.51
N MET A 301 -15.56 -18.46 -5.42
CA MET A 301 -16.64 -19.10 -4.67
C MET A 301 -17.76 -19.63 -5.55
N ILE A 302 -18.17 -18.89 -6.59
CA ILE A 302 -19.39 -19.20 -7.38
C ILE A 302 -19.04 -20.05 -8.59
N THR A 303 -17.91 -19.80 -9.24
CA THR A 303 -17.45 -20.66 -10.33
C THR A 303 -17.00 -21.99 -9.74
N ILE A 304 -17.75 -23.05 -10.02
CA ILE A 304 -17.41 -24.41 -9.59
C ILE A 304 -15.97 -24.70 -10.03
N PRO A 305 -15.04 -24.92 -9.08
CA PRO A 305 -13.66 -25.24 -9.45
C PRO A 305 -13.68 -26.56 -10.21
N PRO A 306 -12.86 -26.72 -11.26
CA PRO A 306 -12.79 -27.97 -11.99
C PRO A 306 -12.49 -29.12 -11.02
N HIS A 307 -13.24 -30.20 -11.12
CA HIS A 307 -13.00 -31.42 -10.35
C HIS A 307 -11.59 -31.93 -10.67
N THR A 308 -10.63 -31.55 -9.84
CA THR A 308 -9.27 -32.00 -9.97
C THR A 308 -9.05 -33.18 -9.05
N THR A 309 -8.30 -34.20 -9.51
CA THR A 309 -7.88 -35.34 -8.71
C THR A 309 -7.09 -34.95 -7.46
N ASN A 310 -6.66 -33.67 -7.38
CA ASN A 310 -6.01 -33.07 -6.22
C ASN A 310 -6.88 -33.03 -4.96
N HIS A 311 -8.22 -33.04 -5.07
CA HIS A 311 -9.12 -33.12 -3.93
C HIS A 311 -8.92 -34.39 -3.13
N MET A 312 -8.69 -35.50 -3.83
CA MET A 312 -8.43 -36.81 -3.20
C MET A 312 -7.12 -36.86 -2.38
N LYS A 313 -6.20 -35.91 -2.65
CA LYS A 313 -4.90 -35.83 -1.96
C LYS A 313 -4.86 -34.79 -0.85
N GLN A 314 -6.01 -34.25 -0.40
CA GLN A 314 -6.05 -33.23 0.67
C GLN A 314 -5.43 -33.73 1.99
N TRP A 315 -5.61 -35.00 2.34
CA TRP A 315 -5.01 -35.63 3.54
C TRP A 315 -3.49 -35.61 3.54
N HIS A 316 -2.87 -35.51 2.37
CA HIS A 316 -1.40 -35.48 2.20
C HIS A 316 -0.80 -34.06 2.29
N ILE A 317 -1.63 -33.02 2.39
CA ILE A 317 -1.18 -31.63 2.44
C ILE A 317 -0.85 -31.26 3.89
N ASN A 318 0.36 -31.60 4.30
CA ASN A 318 0.86 -31.36 5.67
C ASN A 318 1.53 -29.95 5.77
N LYS A 319 0.92 -28.91 5.20
CA LYS A 319 1.43 -27.55 5.35
C LYS A 319 0.79 -26.91 6.58
N ARG A 320 1.58 -26.68 7.61
CA ARG A 320 1.17 -25.85 8.74
C ARG A 320 0.91 -24.42 8.24
N VAL A 321 -0.31 -23.93 8.41
CA VAL A 321 -0.65 -22.53 8.17
C VAL A 321 0.02 -21.72 9.29
N SER A 322 0.71 -20.63 8.94
CA SER A 322 1.36 -19.79 9.95
C SER A 322 0.30 -19.13 10.85
N ILE A 323 0.54 -19.11 12.15
CA ILE A 323 -0.34 -18.45 13.14
C ILE A 323 -0.55 -16.98 12.79
N LEU A 324 0.46 -16.34 12.18
CA LEU A 324 0.37 -14.96 11.71
C LEU A 324 -0.78 -14.73 10.73
N ILE A 325 -1.09 -15.69 9.85
CA ILE A 325 -2.22 -15.56 8.91
C ILE A 325 -3.54 -15.52 9.70
N ALA A 326 -3.69 -16.37 10.70
CA ALA A 326 -4.90 -16.40 11.52
C ALA A 326 -5.08 -15.10 12.31
N ILE A 327 -4.03 -14.59 12.95
CA ILE A 327 -4.07 -13.32 13.70
C ILE A 327 -4.40 -12.15 12.78
N LEU A 328 -3.71 -12.01 11.64
CA LEU A 328 -3.93 -10.91 10.72
C LEU A 328 -5.29 -10.98 10.03
N SER A 329 -5.77 -12.17 9.68
CA SER A 329 -7.10 -12.31 9.08
C SER A 329 -8.22 -12.03 10.08
N SER A 330 -8.11 -12.53 11.33
CA SER A 330 -9.10 -12.24 12.37
C SER A 330 -9.11 -10.76 12.74
N SER A 331 -7.96 -10.13 12.91
CA SER A 331 -7.88 -8.69 13.16
C SER A 331 -8.45 -7.87 11.98
N SER A 332 -8.16 -8.24 10.74
CA SER A 332 -8.69 -7.56 9.55
C SER A 332 -10.21 -7.69 9.37
N LEU A 333 -10.87 -8.61 10.05
CA LEU A 333 -12.32 -8.82 9.97
C LEU A 333 -13.06 -8.25 11.18
N LEU A 334 -12.50 -8.42 12.39
CA LEU A 334 -13.20 -8.20 13.66
C LEU A 334 -12.80 -6.91 14.39
N LEU A 335 -11.97 -6.05 13.84
CA LEU A 335 -11.55 -4.79 14.47
C LEU A 335 -12.68 -3.74 14.56
N LEU A 336 -13.74 -3.87 13.77
CA LEU A 336 -14.81 -2.88 13.71
C LEU A 336 -15.53 -2.67 15.04
N PRO A 337 -15.88 -3.69 15.84
CA PRO A 337 -16.48 -3.51 17.18
C PRO A 337 -15.55 -2.78 18.17
N ILE A 338 -14.23 -2.89 17.98
CA ILE A 338 -13.22 -2.25 18.84
C ILE A 338 -12.95 -0.80 18.41
N SER A 339 -13.48 -0.40 17.26
CA SER A 339 -13.26 0.92 16.68
C SER A 339 -13.56 2.10 17.62
N PRO A 340 -14.59 2.12 18.48
CA PRO A 340 -14.82 3.23 19.39
C PRO A 340 -13.64 3.50 20.32
N MET A 341 -13.01 2.42 20.83
CA MET A 341 -11.83 2.53 21.70
C MET A 341 -10.60 3.08 20.93
N ILE A 342 -10.45 2.73 19.67
CA ILE A 342 -9.35 3.22 18.85
C ILE A 342 -9.55 4.72 18.55
N LEU A 343 -10.77 5.14 18.29
CA LEU A 343 -11.11 6.53 17.99
C LEU A 343 -10.91 7.47 19.20
N THR A 344 -11.02 6.96 20.43
CA THR A 344 -10.75 7.78 21.63
C THR A 344 -9.25 8.06 21.82
N ILE A 345 -8.36 7.27 21.21
CA ILE A 345 -6.91 7.42 21.30
C ILE A 345 -6.37 8.36 20.19
N ILE A 346 -7.09 8.49 19.11
CA ILE A 346 -6.74 9.35 17.95
C ILE A 346 -7.32 10.74 18.12
#